data_56c59441fba8e753e59ee7033b277d39
#
_entry.id   56c59441fba8e753e59ee7033b277d39
#
_cell.length_a   1.000
_cell.length_b   1.000
_cell.length_c   1.000
_cell.angle_alpha   90.00
_cell.angle_beta   90.00
_cell.angle_gamma   90.00
#
_symmetry.space_group_name_H-M   'P 1'
#
loop_
_entity.id
_entity.type
_entity.pdbx_description
1 polymer ?
#
loop_
_entity_poly.entity_id
_entity_poly.type
_entity_poly.pdbx_seq_one_letter_code
_entity_poly.pdbx_strand_id
1 'polypeptide(L)'
;MIYNSKKWYVLRAAGGKERKVREYIEKEIENSNLHDYITQVLVPTEKIYRVRNGKRVSTERVYYPGYILIEAYLTGEIQHILRSIPHVMGFLVEEMGADKKPIPIPLRDSEVNRILGRVDELAEKEEENAIPFIIGEPVKVIDGPFNGFNGNIEEILEDKKKLKVMVKIFGRKTLLELNFVQVIKE
;
A
#
# COMPACT_ATOMS: atom_id res chain seq x y z
N MET A 1 -31.34 -12.01 22.55
CA MET A 1 -29.93 -11.64 22.45
C MET A 1 -29.69 -11.08 21.04
N ILE A 2 -29.53 -9.78 20.95
CA ILE A 2 -29.19 -9.17 19.67
C ILE A 2 -27.68 -9.39 19.52
N TYR A 3 -27.29 -10.38 18.73
CA TYR A 3 -25.91 -10.46 18.27
C TYR A 3 -25.67 -9.30 17.31
N ASN A 4 -25.31 -8.16 17.87
CA ASN A 4 -24.87 -7.05 17.09
C ASN A 4 -23.47 -7.41 16.53
N SER A 5 -23.46 -7.88 15.32
CA SER A 5 -22.20 -8.17 14.60
C SER A 5 -21.43 -6.87 14.39
N LYS A 6 -20.14 -6.93 14.57
CA LYS A 6 -19.22 -5.86 14.18
C LYS A 6 -19.35 -5.62 12.69
N LYS A 7 -19.32 -4.35 12.31
CA LYS A 7 -19.41 -3.91 10.92
C LYS A 7 -18.25 -2.99 10.58
N TRP A 8 -17.98 -2.87 9.32
CA TRP A 8 -16.97 -1.94 8.82
C TRP A 8 -17.56 -0.56 8.58
N TYR A 9 -16.89 0.45 9.08
CA TYR A 9 -17.24 1.86 8.92
C TYR A 9 -16.08 2.64 8.34
N VAL A 10 -16.38 3.75 7.69
CA VAL A 10 -15.37 4.68 7.18
C VAL A 10 -15.29 5.88 8.09
N LEU A 11 -14.10 6.11 8.61
CA LEU A 11 -13.76 7.29 9.39
C LEU A 11 -13.00 8.27 8.50
N ARG A 12 -13.40 9.52 8.51
CA ARG A 12 -12.74 10.58 7.76
C ARG A 12 -11.67 11.23 8.63
N ALA A 13 -10.48 11.37 8.07
CA ALA A 13 -9.34 12.02 8.72
C ALA A 13 -8.80 13.17 7.88
N ALA A 14 -8.07 14.08 8.50
CA ALA A 14 -7.35 15.11 7.78
C ALA A 14 -6.33 14.49 6.80
N GLY A 15 -6.27 15.00 5.59
CA GLY A 15 -5.37 14.49 4.55
C GLY A 15 -3.92 14.49 5.00
N GLY A 16 -3.21 13.38 4.78
CA GLY A 16 -1.83 13.18 5.21
C GLY A 16 -1.66 12.80 6.68
N LYS A 17 -2.73 12.72 7.45
CA LYS A 17 -2.72 12.36 8.88
C LYS A 17 -3.32 10.98 9.18
N GLU A 18 -3.66 10.22 8.18
CA GLU A 18 -4.36 8.93 8.30
C GLU A 18 -3.60 7.95 9.21
N ARG A 19 -2.29 7.81 9.02
CA ARG A 19 -1.46 6.91 9.85
C ARG A 19 -1.39 7.38 11.30
N LYS A 20 -1.28 8.67 11.49
CA LYS A 20 -1.22 9.26 12.83
C LYS A 20 -2.54 9.08 13.59
N VAL A 21 -3.66 9.24 12.89
CA VAL A 21 -4.99 8.96 13.44
C VAL A 21 -5.11 7.48 13.80
N ARG A 22 -4.66 6.57 12.93
CA ARG A 22 -4.63 5.14 13.23
C ARG A 22 -3.85 4.83 14.52
N GLU A 23 -2.66 5.40 14.67
CA GLU A 23 -1.86 5.25 15.90
C GLU A 23 -2.60 5.76 17.15
N TYR A 24 -3.28 6.88 17.04
CA TYR A 24 -4.09 7.40 18.16
C TYR A 24 -5.27 6.50 18.51
N ILE A 25 -5.92 5.93 17.50
CA ILE A 25 -7.02 4.98 17.70
C ILE A 25 -6.51 3.72 18.39
N GLU A 26 -5.41 3.16 17.90
CA GLU A 26 -4.79 1.97 18.48
C GLU A 26 -4.40 2.19 19.96
N LYS A 27 -3.81 3.34 20.28
CA LYS A 27 -3.52 3.72 21.66
C LYS A 27 -4.79 3.87 22.52
N GLU A 28 -5.83 4.45 21.96
CA GLU A 28 -7.10 4.60 22.68
C GLU A 28 -7.77 3.25 22.96
N ILE A 29 -7.69 2.32 22.00
CA ILE A 29 -8.16 0.94 22.19
C ILE A 29 -7.45 0.26 23.38
N GLU A 30 -6.15 0.45 23.47
CA GLU A 30 -5.37 -0.10 24.59
C GLU A 30 -5.67 0.61 25.93
N ASN A 31 -5.68 1.95 25.93
CA ASN A 31 -5.86 2.74 27.14
C ASN A 31 -7.25 2.59 27.76
N SER A 32 -8.27 2.52 26.92
CA SER A 32 -9.68 2.42 27.34
C SER A 32 -10.23 1.00 27.26
N ASN A 33 -9.39 0.02 26.95
CA ASN A 33 -9.76 -1.41 26.84
C ASN A 33 -10.93 -1.65 25.89
N LEU A 34 -10.84 -1.10 24.67
CA LEU A 34 -11.90 -1.15 23.67
C LEU A 34 -11.81 -2.33 22.69
N HIS A 35 -11.01 -3.33 22.99
CA HIS A 35 -10.77 -4.49 22.10
C HIS A 35 -12.05 -5.27 21.77
N ASP A 36 -13.02 -5.28 22.68
CA ASP A 36 -14.30 -5.94 22.43
C ASP A 36 -15.19 -5.16 21.45
N TYR A 37 -14.97 -3.87 21.33
CA TYR A 37 -15.75 -2.99 20.47
C TYR A 37 -15.08 -2.70 19.12
N ILE A 38 -13.77 -2.53 19.11
CA ILE A 38 -13.00 -2.21 17.90
C ILE A 38 -11.98 -3.32 17.68
N THR A 39 -12.13 -4.07 16.59
CA THR A 39 -11.25 -5.21 16.28
C THR A 39 -10.14 -4.87 15.30
N GLN A 40 -10.43 -4.00 14.33
CA GLN A 40 -9.46 -3.65 13.30
C GLN A 40 -9.56 -2.18 12.92
N VAL A 41 -8.39 -1.60 12.67
CA VAL A 41 -8.24 -0.24 12.13
C VAL A 41 -7.28 -0.32 10.96
N LEU A 42 -7.74 -0.01 9.76
CA LEU A 42 -6.96 -0.13 8.54
C LEU A 42 -6.88 1.20 7.80
N VAL A 43 -5.67 1.55 7.40
CA VAL A 43 -5.41 2.58 6.40
C VAL A 43 -4.97 1.89 5.13
N PRO A 44 -5.82 1.80 4.08
CA PRO A 44 -5.45 1.15 2.84
C PRO A 44 -4.26 1.86 2.19
N THR A 45 -3.16 1.15 2.04
CA THR A 45 -1.91 1.67 1.47
C THR A 45 -1.45 0.80 0.31
N GLU A 46 -0.75 1.42 -0.62
CA GLU A 46 -0.01 0.74 -1.67
C GLU A 46 1.48 1.00 -1.50
N LYS A 47 2.31 0.03 -1.83
CA LYS A 47 3.75 0.21 -1.87
C LYS A 47 4.16 0.66 -3.27
N ILE A 48 4.86 1.78 -3.34
CA ILE A 48 5.46 2.27 -4.58
C ILE A 48 6.97 2.04 -4.50
N TYR A 49 7.50 1.36 -5.47
CA TYR A 49 8.93 1.14 -5.59
C TYR A 49 9.56 2.19 -6.50
N ARG A 50 10.62 2.79 -6.03
CA ARG A 50 11.45 3.71 -6.80
C ARG A 50 12.92 3.33 -6.66
N VAL A 51 13.69 3.59 -7.69
CA VAL A 51 15.15 3.47 -7.60
C VAL A 51 15.72 4.85 -7.27
N ARG A 52 16.43 4.93 -6.17
CA ARG A 52 17.14 6.13 -5.73
C ARG A 52 18.59 5.77 -5.43
N ASN A 53 19.53 6.47 -6.08
CA ASN A 53 20.97 6.20 -5.95
C ASN A 53 21.35 4.72 -6.22
N GLY A 54 20.71 4.08 -7.21
CA GLY A 54 20.96 2.69 -7.54
C GLY A 54 20.38 1.66 -6.58
N LYS A 55 19.66 2.11 -5.54
CA LYS A 55 19.00 1.24 -4.58
C LYS A 55 17.49 1.30 -4.76
N ARG A 56 16.86 0.14 -4.67
CA ARG A 56 15.41 0.02 -4.64
C ARG A 56 14.89 0.53 -3.30
N VAL A 57 14.07 1.58 -3.33
CA VAL A 57 13.42 2.14 -2.16
C VAL A 57 11.92 1.93 -2.30
N SER A 58 11.31 1.33 -1.30
CA SER A 58 9.85 1.24 -1.23
C SER A 58 9.30 2.42 -0.43
N THR A 59 8.27 3.04 -0.96
CA THR A 59 7.51 4.09 -0.28
C THR A 59 6.06 3.66 -0.23
N GLU A 60 5.44 3.76 0.93
CA GLU A 60 4.01 3.50 1.05
C GLU A 60 3.22 4.78 0.78
N ARG A 61 2.19 4.67 -0.03
CA ARG A 61 1.23 5.73 -0.30
C ARG A 61 -0.15 5.29 0.15
N VAL A 62 -0.89 6.21 0.77
CA VAL A 62 -2.29 5.95 1.14
C VAL A 62 -3.13 5.86 -0.13
N TYR A 63 -3.85 4.74 -0.29
CA TYR A 63 -4.65 4.48 -1.49
C TYR A 63 -5.93 5.32 -1.53
N TYR A 64 -6.58 5.50 -0.37
CA TYR A 64 -7.73 6.38 -0.21
C TYR A 64 -7.39 7.51 0.77
N PRO A 65 -6.82 8.63 0.31
CA PRO A 65 -6.45 9.74 1.18
C PRO A 65 -7.64 10.30 1.96
N GLY A 66 -7.46 10.48 3.26
CA GLY A 66 -8.49 11.00 4.15
C GLY A 66 -9.48 9.96 4.66
N TYR A 67 -9.29 8.66 4.39
CA TYR A 67 -10.19 7.60 4.83
C TYR A 67 -9.47 6.51 5.62
N ILE A 68 -10.13 6.08 6.70
CA ILE A 68 -9.69 4.99 7.56
C ILE A 68 -10.85 3.99 7.68
N LEU A 69 -10.55 2.71 7.55
CA LEU A 69 -11.54 1.65 7.73
C LEU A 69 -11.47 1.12 9.15
N ILE A 70 -12.62 1.04 9.81
CA ILE A 70 -12.74 0.53 11.18
C ILE A 70 -13.77 -0.59 11.21
N GLU A 71 -13.37 -1.76 11.74
CA GLU A 71 -14.28 -2.83 12.10
C GLU A 71 -14.67 -2.68 13.57
N ALA A 72 -15.91 -2.33 13.82
CA ALA A 72 -16.36 -2.01 15.16
C ALA A 72 -17.83 -2.31 15.39
N TYR A 73 -18.13 -2.49 16.67
CA TYR A 73 -19.48 -2.37 17.21
C TYR A 73 -19.68 -0.93 17.68
N LEU A 74 -20.40 -0.12 16.89
CA LEU A 74 -20.57 1.30 17.19
C LEU A 74 -21.71 1.53 18.19
N THR A 75 -21.35 1.82 19.42
CA THR A 75 -22.24 2.45 20.40
C THR A 75 -22.10 3.97 20.33
N GLY A 76 -23.01 4.72 20.94
CA GLY A 76 -22.88 6.17 21.03
C GLY A 76 -21.59 6.61 21.73
N GLU A 77 -21.16 5.87 22.73
CA GLU A 77 -19.90 6.11 23.45
C GLU A 77 -18.66 5.90 22.57
N ILE A 78 -18.61 4.80 21.83
CA ILE A 78 -17.53 4.52 20.88
C ILE A 78 -17.45 5.57 19.77
N GLN A 79 -18.60 5.98 19.24
CA GLN A 79 -18.65 7.08 18.27
C GLN A 79 -18.08 8.38 18.84
N HIS A 80 -18.41 8.69 20.09
CA HIS A 80 -17.92 9.89 20.77
C HIS A 80 -16.40 9.83 20.97
N ILE A 81 -15.88 8.71 21.44
CA ILE A 81 -14.44 8.49 21.62
C ILE A 81 -13.68 8.67 20.30
N LEU A 82 -14.16 8.04 19.23
CA LEU A 82 -13.49 8.12 17.92
C LEU A 82 -13.53 9.53 17.33
N ARG A 83 -14.64 10.26 17.51
CA ARG A 83 -14.75 11.67 17.07
C ARG A 83 -13.85 12.62 17.85
N SER A 84 -13.51 12.27 19.08
CA SER A 84 -12.65 13.08 19.96
C SER A 84 -11.16 12.95 19.63
N ILE A 85 -10.78 11.99 18.79
CA ILE A 85 -9.38 11.78 18.42
C ILE A 85 -8.89 12.93 17.52
N PRO A 86 -7.69 13.47 17.76
CA PRO A 86 -7.14 14.55 16.95
C PRO A 86 -7.07 14.18 15.45
N HIS A 87 -7.39 15.13 14.60
CA HIS A 87 -7.42 15.00 13.12
C HIS A 87 -8.54 14.11 12.57
N VAL A 88 -9.42 13.59 13.40
CA VAL A 88 -10.64 12.91 12.96
C VAL A 88 -11.70 13.94 12.62
N MET A 89 -12.24 13.84 11.41
CA MET A 89 -13.31 14.74 10.93
C MET A 89 -14.71 14.17 11.13
N GLY A 90 -14.82 12.90 11.51
CA GLY A 90 -16.08 12.19 11.74
C GLY A 90 -16.23 10.96 10.84
N PHE A 91 -17.38 10.30 10.98
CA PHE A 91 -17.72 9.15 10.15
C PHE A 91 -18.29 9.57 8.80
N LEU A 92 -18.16 8.70 7.81
CA LEU A 92 -19.00 8.76 6.63
C LEU A 92 -20.43 8.45 7.05
N VAL A 93 -21.34 9.37 6.84
CA VAL A 93 -22.70 9.31 7.36
C VAL A 93 -23.73 9.45 6.25
N GLU A 94 -24.91 8.91 6.52
CA GLU A 94 -26.10 9.12 5.73
C GLU A 94 -27.15 9.84 6.57
N GLU A 95 -27.87 10.76 5.97
CA GLU A 95 -29.02 11.39 6.62
C GLU A 95 -30.24 10.49 6.51
N MET A 96 -30.64 9.88 7.60
CA MET A 96 -31.79 8.98 7.64
C MET A 96 -32.89 9.51 8.58
N GLY A 97 -34.14 9.26 8.17
CA GLY A 97 -35.31 9.52 8.97
C GLY A 97 -35.83 10.96 8.91
N ALA A 98 -36.97 11.19 9.59
CA ALA A 98 -37.65 12.49 9.62
C ALA A 98 -36.82 13.59 10.27
N ASP A 99 -35.98 13.24 11.22
CA ASP A 99 -35.13 14.16 11.97
C ASP A 99 -33.78 14.46 11.26
N LYS A 100 -33.51 13.86 10.10
CA LYS A 100 -32.28 14.02 9.32
C LYS A 100 -30.98 13.95 10.16
N LYS A 101 -30.97 13.08 11.16
CA LYS A 101 -29.78 12.86 11.97
C LYS A 101 -28.74 12.07 11.18
N PRO A 102 -27.48 12.52 11.18
CA PRO A 102 -26.42 11.77 10.50
C PRO A 102 -26.14 10.46 11.23
N ILE A 103 -26.24 9.36 10.52
CA ILE A 103 -25.98 8.01 11.02
C ILE A 103 -24.78 7.45 10.28
N PRO A 104 -23.75 6.87 10.97
CA PRO A 104 -22.67 6.19 10.32
C PRO A 104 -23.16 5.05 9.44
N ILE A 105 -22.68 5.01 8.18
CA ILE A 105 -23.05 3.99 7.21
C ILE A 105 -22.10 2.82 7.33
N PRO A 106 -22.60 1.60 7.63
CA PRO A 106 -21.76 0.41 7.54
C PRO A 106 -21.48 0.08 6.08
N LEU A 107 -20.22 -0.28 5.77
CA LEU A 107 -19.86 -0.84 4.48
C LEU A 107 -20.49 -2.22 4.31
N ARG A 108 -20.87 -2.53 3.09
CA ARG A 108 -21.30 -3.89 2.72
C ARG A 108 -20.08 -4.82 2.64
N ASP A 109 -20.26 -6.09 2.94
CA ASP A 109 -19.17 -7.07 2.85
C ASP A 109 -18.51 -7.09 1.46
N SER A 110 -19.30 -6.90 0.41
CA SER A 110 -18.78 -6.78 -0.97
C SER A 110 -17.90 -5.55 -1.18
N GLU A 111 -18.19 -4.44 -0.54
CA GLU A 111 -17.38 -3.22 -0.60
C GLU A 111 -16.08 -3.39 0.16
N VAL A 112 -16.14 -3.98 1.36
CA VAL A 112 -14.96 -4.30 2.17
C VAL A 112 -14.03 -5.25 1.40
N ASN A 113 -14.57 -6.33 0.87
CA ASN A 113 -13.80 -7.30 0.09
C ASN A 113 -13.16 -6.68 -1.16
N ARG A 114 -13.86 -5.75 -1.81
CA ARG A 114 -13.32 -5.02 -2.95
C ARG A 114 -12.15 -4.11 -2.55
N ILE A 115 -12.25 -3.42 -1.43
CA ILE A 115 -11.19 -2.54 -0.94
C ILE A 115 -9.97 -3.36 -0.49
N LEU A 116 -10.19 -4.41 0.30
CA LEU A 116 -9.12 -5.30 0.77
C LEU A 116 -8.51 -6.10 -0.39
N GLY A 117 -9.34 -6.64 -1.29
CA GLY A 117 -8.89 -7.36 -2.47
C GLY A 117 -8.08 -6.50 -3.43
N ARG A 118 -8.40 -5.21 -3.60
CA ARG A 118 -7.57 -4.28 -4.39
C ARG A 118 -6.20 -4.04 -3.77
N VAL A 119 -6.14 -3.96 -2.46
CA VAL A 119 -4.85 -3.83 -1.76
C VAL A 119 -3.99 -5.06 -2.03
N ASP A 120 -4.59 -6.25 -1.95
CA ASP A 120 -3.89 -7.51 -2.24
C ASP A 120 -3.50 -7.63 -3.72
N GLU A 121 -4.39 -7.30 -4.66
CA GLU A 121 -4.08 -7.27 -6.10
C GLU A 121 -2.97 -6.27 -6.44
N LEU A 122 -2.97 -5.11 -5.79
CA LEU A 122 -1.91 -4.12 -5.98
C LEU A 122 -0.58 -4.62 -5.42
N ALA A 123 -0.59 -5.30 -4.27
CA ALA A 123 0.60 -5.92 -3.70
C ALA A 123 1.17 -7.01 -4.63
N GLU A 124 0.32 -7.88 -5.19
CA GLU A 124 0.71 -8.90 -6.17
C GLU A 124 1.29 -8.26 -7.45
N LYS A 125 0.63 -7.24 -8.01
CA LYS A 125 1.13 -6.51 -9.18
C LYS A 125 2.43 -5.76 -8.91
N GLU A 126 2.63 -5.30 -7.70
CA GLU A 126 3.88 -4.68 -7.28
C GLU A 126 5.02 -5.68 -7.20
N GLU A 127 4.76 -6.90 -6.77
CA GLU A 127 5.75 -7.98 -6.81
C GLU A 127 6.11 -8.35 -8.25
N GLU A 128 5.14 -8.41 -9.15
CA GLU A 128 5.37 -8.64 -10.59
C GLU A 128 6.10 -7.48 -11.28
N ASN A 129 5.83 -6.25 -10.88
CA ASN A 129 6.46 -5.04 -11.41
C ASN A 129 7.71 -4.61 -10.61
N ALA A 130 8.04 -5.32 -9.56
CA ALA A 130 9.24 -5.07 -8.79
C ALA A 130 10.44 -5.19 -9.71
N ILE A 131 11.24 -4.13 -9.79
CA ILE A 131 12.49 -4.17 -10.55
C ILE A 131 13.40 -5.17 -9.84
N PRO A 132 13.66 -6.33 -10.43
CA PRO A 132 14.41 -7.39 -9.75
C PRO A 132 15.91 -7.09 -9.68
N PHE A 133 16.34 -5.96 -10.25
CA PHE A 133 17.74 -5.63 -10.47
C PHE A 133 18.18 -4.39 -9.68
N ILE A 134 19.47 -4.37 -9.33
CA ILE A 134 20.14 -3.27 -8.62
C ILE A 134 21.35 -2.83 -9.43
N ILE A 135 21.64 -1.52 -9.46
CA ILE A 135 22.85 -1.00 -10.12
C ILE A 135 24.10 -1.61 -9.47
N GLY A 136 25.05 -2.05 -10.31
CA GLY A 136 26.28 -2.72 -9.91
C GLY A 136 26.15 -4.22 -9.75
N GLU A 137 24.93 -4.77 -9.85
CA GLU A 137 24.68 -6.20 -9.73
C GLU A 137 25.23 -6.98 -10.93
N PRO A 138 25.91 -8.13 -10.71
CA PRO A 138 26.36 -8.98 -11.80
C PRO A 138 25.17 -9.70 -12.44
N VAL A 139 25.12 -9.67 -13.76
CA VAL A 139 24.08 -10.32 -14.56
C VAL A 139 24.66 -11.05 -15.75
N LYS A 140 23.95 -12.08 -16.21
CA LYS A 140 24.27 -12.82 -17.41
C LYS A 140 23.23 -12.57 -18.49
N VAL A 141 23.67 -12.27 -19.70
CA VAL A 141 22.79 -12.13 -20.86
C VAL A 141 22.37 -13.51 -21.34
N ILE A 142 21.06 -13.72 -21.47
CA ILE A 142 20.48 -15.03 -21.84
C ILE A 142 19.79 -15.03 -23.19
N ASP A 143 19.62 -13.87 -23.81
CA ASP A 143 18.94 -13.73 -25.09
C ASP A 143 19.59 -12.66 -25.97
N GLY A 144 19.44 -12.81 -27.28
CA GLY A 144 19.99 -11.89 -28.29
C GLY A 144 21.42 -12.20 -28.72
N PRO A 145 22.06 -11.27 -29.49
CA PRO A 145 23.41 -11.49 -30.04
C PRO A 145 24.50 -11.60 -28.99
N PHE A 146 24.25 -11.17 -27.77
CA PHE A 146 25.20 -11.17 -26.65
C PHE A 146 24.92 -12.27 -25.62
N ASN A 147 24.13 -13.26 -25.97
CA ASN A 147 23.84 -14.40 -25.10
C ASN A 147 25.13 -15.08 -24.62
N GLY A 148 25.18 -15.33 -23.31
CA GLY A 148 26.33 -15.97 -22.66
C GLY A 148 27.39 -15.01 -22.09
N PHE A 149 27.30 -13.72 -22.36
CA PHE A 149 28.18 -12.72 -21.78
C PHE A 149 27.73 -12.30 -20.40
N ASN A 150 28.65 -12.05 -19.51
CA ASN A 150 28.42 -11.53 -18.18
C ASN A 150 28.74 -10.04 -18.14
N GLY A 151 27.99 -9.31 -17.34
CA GLY A 151 28.20 -7.89 -17.16
C GLY A 151 27.63 -7.38 -15.86
N ASN A 152 27.79 -6.10 -15.63
CA ASN A 152 27.26 -5.42 -14.45
C ASN A 152 26.26 -4.36 -14.87
N ILE A 153 25.22 -4.18 -14.10
CA ILE A 153 24.20 -3.16 -14.34
C ILE A 153 24.76 -1.77 -14.03
N GLU A 154 24.76 -0.90 -15.02
CA GLU A 154 25.20 0.50 -14.87
C GLU A 154 24.01 1.45 -14.66
N GLU A 155 22.89 1.20 -15.31
CA GLU A 155 21.69 2.02 -15.23
C GLU A 155 20.44 1.18 -15.41
N ILE A 156 19.36 1.56 -14.72
CA ILE A 156 18.04 0.93 -14.82
C ILE A 156 17.07 1.95 -15.40
N LEU A 157 16.46 1.62 -16.53
CA LEU A 157 15.42 2.42 -17.20
C LEU A 157 14.06 1.82 -16.87
N GLU A 158 13.50 2.23 -15.74
CA GLU A 158 12.24 1.69 -15.21
C GLU A 158 11.07 1.87 -16.18
N ASP A 159 10.93 3.05 -16.76
CA ASP A 159 9.83 3.41 -17.66
C ASP A 159 9.79 2.54 -18.91
N LYS A 160 10.95 2.10 -19.36
CA LYS A 160 11.11 1.27 -20.57
C LYS A 160 11.29 -0.22 -20.26
N LYS A 161 11.37 -0.61 -18.99
CA LYS A 161 11.71 -1.96 -18.54
C LYS A 161 13.01 -2.49 -19.18
N LYS A 162 14.02 -1.63 -19.22
CA LYS A 162 15.34 -1.90 -19.80
C LYS A 162 16.45 -1.64 -18.81
N LEU A 163 17.58 -2.32 -19.05
CA LEU A 163 18.82 -2.14 -18.30
C LEU A 163 19.93 -1.70 -19.24
N LYS A 164 20.80 -0.83 -18.75
CA LYS A 164 22.11 -0.63 -19.36
C LYS A 164 23.12 -1.49 -18.61
N VAL A 165 23.69 -2.44 -19.31
CA VAL A 165 24.63 -3.42 -18.76
C VAL A 165 26.00 -3.21 -19.38
N MET A 166 27.01 -3.07 -18.53
CA MET A 166 28.39 -3.02 -18.98
C MET A 166 28.92 -4.44 -19.16
N VAL A 167 29.15 -4.82 -20.38
CA VAL A 167 29.64 -6.14 -20.78
C VAL A 167 31.03 -6.02 -21.39
N LYS A 168 31.92 -6.95 -21.06
CA LYS A 168 33.24 -7.01 -21.65
C LYS A 168 33.21 -7.91 -22.90
N ILE A 169 33.25 -7.27 -24.06
CA ILE A 169 33.22 -7.94 -25.36
C ILE A 169 34.59 -7.79 -26.02
N PHE A 170 35.24 -8.90 -26.35
CA PHE A 170 36.59 -8.92 -26.96
C PHE A 170 37.62 -8.04 -26.23
N GLY A 171 37.60 -8.07 -24.90
CA GLY A 171 38.48 -7.26 -24.07
C GLY A 171 38.10 -5.79 -23.91
N ARG A 172 37.00 -5.33 -24.52
CA ARG A 172 36.50 -3.96 -24.44
C ARG A 172 35.21 -3.88 -23.63
N LYS A 173 35.13 -2.91 -22.75
CA LYS A 173 33.90 -2.61 -22.03
C LYS A 173 32.91 -1.96 -22.97
N THR A 174 31.74 -2.58 -23.14
CA THR A 174 30.67 -2.11 -24.01
C THR A 174 29.37 -1.99 -23.22
N LEU A 175 28.73 -0.84 -23.33
CA LEU A 175 27.43 -0.60 -22.70
C LEU A 175 26.32 -1.11 -23.61
N LEU A 176 25.51 -2.04 -23.11
CA LEU A 176 24.37 -2.62 -23.84
C LEU A 176 23.07 -2.24 -23.19
N GLU A 177 22.09 -1.87 -24.00
CA GLU A 177 20.70 -1.66 -23.56
C GLU A 177 19.92 -2.97 -23.80
N LEU A 178 19.45 -3.60 -22.73
CA LEU A 178 18.77 -4.89 -22.73
C LEU A 178 17.45 -4.82 -21.99
N ASN A 179 16.46 -5.60 -22.42
CA ASN A 179 15.22 -5.77 -21.69
C ASN A 179 15.43 -6.61 -20.42
N PHE A 180 14.61 -6.42 -19.41
CA PHE A 180 14.69 -7.19 -18.16
C PHE A 180 14.63 -8.71 -18.36
N VAL A 181 13.91 -9.15 -19.39
CA VAL A 181 13.77 -10.58 -19.74
C VAL A 181 14.99 -11.17 -20.43
N GLN A 182 15.94 -10.36 -20.90
CA GLN A 182 17.14 -10.79 -21.61
C GLN A 182 18.33 -11.07 -20.70
N VAL A 183 18.19 -10.80 -19.41
CA VAL A 183 19.25 -11.00 -18.42
C VAL A 183 18.73 -11.75 -17.19
N ILE A 184 19.62 -12.49 -16.57
CA ILE A 184 19.39 -13.14 -15.28
C ILE A 184 20.47 -12.70 -14.29
N LYS A 185 20.15 -12.74 -13.00
CA LYS A 185 21.16 -12.56 -11.96
C LYS A 185 22.15 -13.70 -11.98
N GLU A 186 23.39 -13.39 -11.79
CA GLU A 186 24.45 -14.36 -11.66
C GLU A 186 24.58 -14.92 -10.24
#